data_8f8ae5f2e5ccaac60165029b57f4b7a7
#
_entry.id   8f8ae5f2e5ccaac60165029b57f4b7a7
#
_cell.length_a   1.000
_cell.length_b   1.000
_cell.length_c   1.000
_cell.angle_alpha   90.00
_cell.angle_beta   90.00
_cell.angle_gamma   90.00
#
_symmetry.space_group_name_H-M   'P 1'
#
loop_
_entity.id
_entity.type
_entity.pdbx_description
1 polymer ?
#
loop_
_entity_poly.entity_id
_entity_poly.type
_entity_poly.pdbx_seq_one_letter_code
_entity_poly.pdbx_strand_id
1 'polypeptide(L)'
;MHCVYILQSNKLNRFYTGYTANFDLRLVFHENPETRKFTAKADDWKLYLRIECKNKDQALCIEKHIKSSKSKVYVQNLLKYPEMIIKLLEKYKSCC
;
A
#
# COMPACT_ATOMS: atom_id res chain seq x y z
N MET A 1 6.65 -11.04 7.56
CA MET A 1 5.48 -10.23 7.97
C MET A 1 4.85 -9.61 6.73
N HIS A 2 3.57 -9.81 6.56
CA HIS A 2 2.87 -9.38 5.35
C HIS A 2 2.43 -7.92 5.50
N CYS A 3 2.72 -7.11 4.50
CA CYS A 3 2.41 -5.69 4.55
C CYS A 3 1.82 -5.19 3.24
N VAL A 4 0.89 -4.25 3.36
CA VAL A 4 0.46 -3.41 2.25
C VAL A 4 1.17 -2.07 2.43
N TYR A 5 1.80 -1.59 1.38
CA TYR A 5 2.50 -0.32 1.40
C TYR A 5 1.92 0.63 0.35
N ILE A 6 1.96 1.91 0.66
CA ILE A 6 1.54 2.96 -0.26
C ILE A 6 2.69 3.93 -0.43
N LEU A 7 3.12 4.13 -1.67
CA LEU A 7 4.16 5.07 -2.05
C LEU A 7 3.52 6.32 -2.64
N GLN A 8 4.15 7.46 -2.45
CA GLN A 8 3.67 8.75 -2.95
C GLN A 8 4.73 9.46 -3.77
N SER A 9 4.32 10.04 -4.90
CA SER A 9 5.13 10.97 -5.67
C SER A 9 4.41 12.31 -5.75
N ASN A 10 5.04 13.36 -5.25
CA ASN A 10 4.51 14.71 -5.35
C ASN A 10 4.61 15.23 -6.80
N LYS A 11 5.68 14.89 -7.51
CA LYS A 11 5.87 15.30 -8.90
C LYS A 11 4.75 14.79 -9.79
N LEU A 12 4.35 13.53 -9.60
CA LEU A 12 3.29 12.92 -10.39
C LEU A 12 1.92 13.12 -9.75
N ASN A 13 1.87 13.59 -8.50
CA ASN A 13 0.65 13.69 -7.72
C ASN A 13 -0.11 12.36 -7.72
N ARG A 14 0.61 11.26 -7.42
CA ARG A 14 0.06 9.91 -7.48
C ARG A 14 0.48 9.06 -6.29
N PHE A 15 -0.33 8.05 -6.03
CA PHE A 15 -0.05 6.99 -5.06
C PHE A 15 0.10 5.66 -5.79
N TYR A 16 1.00 4.82 -5.27
CA TYR A 16 1.14 3.43 -5.72
C TYR A 16 0.93 2.52 -4.52
N THR A 17 0.02 1.55 -4.64
CA THR A 17 -0.26 0.58 -3.59
C THR A 17 0.28 -0.78 -4.00
N GLY A 18 1.03 -1.42 -3.11
CA GLY A 18 1.61 -2.72 -3.35
C GLY A 18 1.58 -3.61 -2.11
N TYR A 19 1.98 -4.86 -2.30
CA TYR A 19 2.05 -5.87 -1.26
C TYR A 19 3.47 -6.43 -1.18
N THR A 20 3.92 -6.74 0.04
CA THR A 20 5.16 -7.48 0.23
C THR A 20 5.03 -8.44 1.41
N ALA A 21 5.65 -9.63 1.28
CA ALA A 21 5.69 -10.61 2.36
C ALA A 21 6.72 -10.25 3.42
N ASN A 22 7.69 -9.40 3.07
CA ASN A 22 8.76 -9.01 3.97
C ASN A 22 9.14 -7.56 3.69
N PHE A 23 8.62 -6.65 4.53
CA PHE A 23 8.81 -5.22 4.29
C PHE A 23 10.25 -4.80 4.56
N ASP A 24 10.91 -4.32 3.51
CA ASP A 24 12.17 -3.59 3.55
C ASP A 24 12.07 -2.52 2.49
N LEU A 25 12.21 -1.27 2.88
CA LEU A 25 12.00 -0.15 1.96
C LEU A 25 12.91 -0.23 0.72
N ARG A 26 14.14 -0.71 0.89
CA ARG A 26 15.04 -0.89 -0.25
C ARG A 26 14.54 -1.97 -1.21
N LEU A 27 14.05 -3.08 -0.66
CA LEU A 27 13.57 -4.20 -1.46
C LEU A 27 12.26 -3.86 -2.18
N VAL A 28 11.41 -3.03 -1.55
CA VAL A 28 10.17 -2.59 -2.16
C VAL A 28 10.43 -1.93 -3.52
N PHE A 29 11.50 -1.14 -3.63
CA PHE A 29 11.84 -0.46 -4.88
C PHE A 29 12.60 -1.33 -5.86
N HIS A 30 13.24 -2.43 -5.42
CA HIS A 30 14.15 -3.21 -6.26
C HIS A 30 13.61 -4.58 -6.67
N GLU A 31 12.91 -5.27 -5.77
CA GLU A 31 12.46 -6.64 -6.03
C GLU A 31 11.19 -6.75 -6.86
N ASN A 32 10.29 -5.78 -6.75
CA ASN A 32 9.03 -5.84 -7.47
C ASN A 32 9.16 -5.13 -8.82
N PRO A 33 9.13 -5.87 -9.95
CA PRO A 33 9.28 -5.26 -11.28
C PRO A 33 8.19 -4.25 -11.59
N GLU A 34 6.96 -4.47 -11.13
CA GLU A 34 5.87 -3.53 -11.36
C GLU A 34 6.08 -2.23 -10.60
N THR A 35 6.46 -2.31 -9.33
CA THR A 35 6.78 -1.13 -8.54
C THR A 35 7.92 -0.36 -9.17
N ARG A 36 8.97 -1.06 -9.60
CA ARG A 36 10.15 -0.44 -10.22
C ARG A 36 9.79 0.27 -11.53
N LYS A 37 8.98 -0.35 -12.37
CA LYS A 37 8.46 0.25 -13.60
C LYS A 37 7.68 1.53 -13.31
N PHE A 38 6.81 1.47 -12.32
CA PHE A 38 5.94 2.59 -11.97
C PHE A 38 6.74 3.74 -11.37
N THR A 39 7.68 3.42 -10.46
CA THR A 39 8.46 4.45 -9.76
C THR A 39 9.56 5.05 -10.64
N ALA A 40 9.90 4.42 -11.77
CA ALA A 40 10.87 4.98 -12.72
C ALA A 40 10.40 6.27 -13.37
N LYS A 41 9.11 6.56 -13.31
CA LYS A 41 8.52 7.78 -13.89
C LYS A 41 8.85 9.05 -13.12
N ALA A 42 9.31 8.92 -11.88
CA ALA A 42 9.72 10.04 -11.05
C ALA A 42 10.76 9.56 -10.05
N ASP A 43 11.52 10.50 -9.50
CA ASP A 43 12.58 10.19 -8.54
C ASP A 43 12.23 10.57 -7.10
N ASP A 44 11.04 11.05 -6.86
CA ASP A 44 10.62 11.56 -5.55
C ASP A 44 9.68 10.62 -4.80
N TRP A 45 9.61 9.36 -5.19
CA TRP A 45 8.78 8.37 -4.51
C TRP A 45 9.26 8.14 -3.09
N LYS A 46 8.31 8.12 -2.15
CA LYS A 46 8.58 7.87 -0.73
C LYS A 46 7.45 7.04 -0.12
N LEU A 47 7.75 6.39 0.99
CA LEU A 47 6.73 5.65 1.74
C LEU A 47 5.74 6.64 2.34
N TYR A 48 4.47 6.47 2.00
CA TYR A 48 3.38 7.28 2.54
C TYR A 48 2.70 6.57 3.71
N LEU A 49 2.41 5.27 3.56
CA LEU A 49 1.70 4.49 4.56
C LEU A 49 2.08 3.02 4.46
N ARG A 50 2.12 2.34 5.60
CA ARG A 50 2.36 0.90 5.68
C ARG A 50 1.30 0.28 6.58
N ILE A 51 0.69 -0.82 6.13
CA ILE A 51 -0.31 -1.56 6.89
C ILE A 51 0.22 -2.97 7.12
N GLU A 52 0.46 -3.34 8.37
CA GLU A 52 0.88 -4.69 8.74
C GLU A 52 -0.34 -5.60 8.80
N CYS A 53 -0.25 -6.75 8.15
CA CYS A 53 -1.35 -7.71 8.05
C CYS A 53 -0.94 -9.04 8.69
N LYS A 54 -1.93 -9.82 9.11
CA LYS A 54 -1.69 -11.11 9.77
C LYS A 54 -1.19 -12.18 8.81
N ASN A 55 -1.68 -12.15 7.58
CA ASN A 55 -1.33 -13.16 6.59
C ASN A 55 -1.42 -12.56 5.19
N LYS A 56 -1.02 -13.37 4.21
CA LYS A 56 -0.98 -12.95 2.81
C LYS A 56 -2.37 -12.63 2.27
N ASP A 57 -3.36 -13.44 2.60
CA ASP A 57 -4.72 -13.24 2.07
C ASP A 57 -5.31 -11.93 2.54
N GLN A 58 -5.16 -11.61 3.82
CA GLN A 58 -5.60 -10.32 4.36
C GLN A 58 -4.92 -9.17 3.64
N ALA A 59 -3.60 -9.26 3.44
CA ALA A 59 -2.83 -8.21 2.77
C ALA A 59 -3.29 -8.02 1.33
N LEU A 60 -3.47 -9.10 0.58
CA LEU A 60 -3.91 -9.02 -0.81
C LEU A 60 -5.32 -8.46 -0.93
N CYS A 61 -6.22 -8.81 -0.01
CA CYS A 61 -7.58 -8.27 -0.02
C CYS A 61 -7.59 -6.78 0.27
N ILE A 62 -6.78 -6.32 1.22
CA ILE A 62 -6.67 -4.89 1.55
C ILE A 62 -6.03 -4.13 0.40
N GLU A 63 -4.96 -4.67 -0.20
CA GLU A 63 -4.34 -4.06 -1.38
C GLU A 63 -5.37 -3.86 -2.50
N LYS A 64 -6.11 -4.91 -2.81
CA LYS A 64 -7.14 -4.86 -3.84
C LYS A 64 -8.22 -3.82 -3.52
N HIS A 65 -8.64 -3.78 -2.25
CA HIS A 65 -9.66 -2.82 -1.80
C HIS A 65 -9.18 -1.38 -2.01
N ILE A 66 -7.95 -1.07 -1.61
CA ILE A 66 -7.39 0.28 -1.76
C ILE A 66 -7.25 0.64 -3.23
N LYS A 67 -6.73 -0.29 -4.05
CA LYS A 67 -6.58 -0.05 -5.49
C LYS A 67 -7.93 0.18 -6.18
N SER A 68 -8.97 -0.54 -5.75
CA SER A 68 -10.29 -0.41 -6.35
C SER A 68 -10.98 0.91 -6.02
N SER A 69 -10.58 1.58 -4.95
CA SER A 69 -11.14 2.87 -4.57
C SER A 69 -10.85 3.96 -5.60
N LYS A 70 -9.66 3.88 -6.24
CA LYS A 70 -9.18 4.86 -7.23
C LYS A 70 -9.27 6.30 -6.73
N SER A 71 -9.20 6.50 -5.43
CA SER A 71 -9.40 7.79 -4.79
C SER A 71 -8.19 8.20 -3.97
N LYS A 72 -7.59 9.35 -4.31
CA LYS A 72 -6.51 9.93 -3.53
C LYS A 72 -7.00 10.37 -2.15
N VAL A 73 -8.22 10.88 -2.09
CA VAL A 73 -8.82 11.31 -0.83
C VAL A 73 -8.96 10.13 0.13
N TYR A 74 -9.37 8.97 -0.38
CA TYR A 74 -9.48 7.77 0.43
C TYR A 74 -8.12 7.38 1.05
N VAL A 75 -7.06 7.39 0.23
CA VAL A 75 -5.71 7.07 0.69
C VAL A 75 -5.25 8.08 1.75
N GLN A 76 -5.50 9.36 1.52
CA GLN A 76 -5.16 10.41 2.48
C GLN A 76 -5.91 10.23 3.79
N ASN A 77 -7.17 9.81 3.74
CA ASN A 77 -7.97 9.56 4.93
C ASN A 77 -7.47 8.35 5.72
N LEU A 78 -6.90 7.35 5.06
CA LEU A 78 -6.29 6.21 5.75
C LEU A 78 -5.15 6.64 6.68
N LEU A 79 -4.37 7.62 6.25
CA LEU A 79 -3.30 8.16 7.08
C LEU A 79 -3.85 9.08 8.17
N LYS A 80 -4.82 9.93 7.82
CA LYS A 80 -5.41 10.91 8.74
C LYS A 80 -6.26 10.26 9.82
N TYR A 81 -6.95 9.16 9.48
CA TYR A 81 -7.87 8.47 10.38
C TYR A 81 -7.41 7.01 10.57
N PRO A 82 -6.52 6.73 11.53
CA PRO A 82 -6.00 5.37 11.72
C PRO A 82 -7.08 4.32 11.99
N GLU A 83 -8.23 4.72 12.53
CA GLU A 83 -9.35 3.81 12.78
C GLU A 83 -9.88 3.20 11.48
N MET A 84 -9.69 3.84 10.34
CA MET A 84 -10.06 3.27 9.04
C MET A 84 -9.22 2.05 8.71
N ILE A 85 -7.94 2.08 9.06
CA ILE A 85 -7.04 0.94 8.90
C ILE A 85 -7.47 -0.21 9.79
N ILE A 86 -7.83 0.10 11.04
CA ILE A 86 -8.30 -0.92 11.98
C ILE A 86 -9.56 -1.59 11.43
N LYS A 87 -10.48 -0.82 10.89
CA LYS A 87 -11.71 -1.34 10.27
C LYS A 87 -11.41 -2.24 9.06
N LEU A 88 -10.44 -1.87 8.24
CA LEU A 88 -10.03 -2.70 7.10
C LEU A 88 -9.44 -4.03 7.57
N LEU A 89 -8.58 -4.00 8.59
CA LEU A 89 -7.99 -5.21 9.15
C LEU A 89 -9.08 -6.13 9.72
N GLU A 90 -10.07 -5.57 10.40
CA GLU A 90 -11.21 -6.34 10.92
C GLU A 90 -12.07 -6.91 9.80
N LYS A 91 -12.37 -6.12 8.77
CA LYS A 91 -13.20 -6.54 7.64
C LYS A 91 -12.58 -7.72 6.89
N TYR A 92 -11.27 -7.72 6.71
CA TYR A 92 -10.57 -8.75 5.96
C TYR A 92 -9.81 -9.74 6.84
N LYS A 93 -10.17 -9.80 8.12
CA LYS A 93 -9.55 -10.70 9.10
C LYS A 93 -9.63 -12.17 8.69
N SER A 94 -10.76 -12.57 8.11
CA SER A 94 -11.00 -13.91 7.62
C SER A 94 -11.12 -13.93 6.10
N CYS A 95 -10.35 -13.10 5.42
CA CYS A 95 -10.41 -13.02 3.96
C CYS A 95 -9.99 -14.35 3.35
N CYS A 96 -10.80 -14.78 2.44
CA CYS A 96 -10.55 -16.01 1.69
C CYS A 96 -9.38 -15.83 0.72
#